data_0e30cec75b4bfd1f416e2f3e155f7039
#
_entry.id   0e30cec75b4bfd1f416e2f3e155f7039
#
_cell.length_a   1.000
_cell.length_b   1.000
_cell.length_c   1.000
_cell.angle_alpha   90.00
_cell.angle_beta   90.00
_cell.angle_gamma   90.00
#
_symmetry.space_group_name_H-M   'P 1'
#
loop_
_entity.id
_entity.type
_entity.pdbx_description
1 polymer ?
#
loop_
_entity_poly.entity_id
_entity_poly.type
_entity_poly.pdbx_seq_one_letter_code
_entity_poly.pdbx_strand_id
1 'polypeptide(L)'
;RRTVFYPEKPFVNYITVRGFHVSQAATPWAPPTAEQIGAIGTHWSKGWTIEDNVVTHSKCVGITLGKYGDEWDNKAESVEGYVGTVKRALDNQWNREHIGSHSVRHNRVSFCGQAGIEGSLGAIFSTISDNVVHDIGSSSFWGYELAGIKLHAAIDAVIEHNHIYRTEGGIWLDWMTQGTRVTRNLLHDNRVQDFSLEVNHGPIIVDNNLFLSPELAQVKLSQGVAFVHNTIAWKIWPTGDVDERQTPYMFPHDTQIKGYHDCPCGNVCYFNNLLLRENLSMYENSKLPTKMEGNVVDTLVQYRVEEMADGWYLEFIPTKSLSKECTKALVCSQQLGEAVIPRQRIELPDGKKAFDKDYLGRKRKKRGNLPGAIEFKGDSRVRVKVYDTWN
;
A
#
# COMPACT_ATOMS: atom_id res chain seq x y z
N ARG A 1 -3.31 -19.60 -22.33
CA ARG A 1 -2.22 -20.12 -21.48
C ARG A 1 -2.40 -19.63 -20.03
N ARG A 2 -1.78 -20.34 -19.08
CA ARG A 2 -1.88 -20.05 -17.64
C ARG A 2 -1.10 -18.76 -17.28
N THR A 3 -0.02 -18.46 -17.99
CA THR A 3 0.84 -17.29 -17.81
C THR A 3 1.54 -16.95 -19.10
N VAL A 4 2.15 -15.76 -19.20
CA VAL A 4 2.95 -15.35 -20.36
C VAL A 4 4.44 -15.33 -20.02
N PHE A 5 4.81 -14.68 -18.92
CA PHE A 5 6.18 -14.65 -18.42
C PHE A 5 6.21 -15.20 -16.98
N TYR A 6 6.76 -16.39 -16.83
CA TYR A 6 6.88 -17.05 -15.53
C TYR A 6 8.01 -18.09 -15.60
N PRO A 7 9.04 -18.02 -14.77
CA PRO A 7 10.14 -18.97 -14.79
C PRO A 7 9.68 -20.33 -14.21
N GLU A 8 10.05 -21.41 -14.86
CA GLU A 8 9.70 -22.77 -14.40
C GLU A 8 10.40 -23.16 -13.09
N LYS A 9 11.55 -22.51 -12.80
CA LYS A 9 12.38 -22.81 -11.62
C LYS A 9 12.52 -21.58 -10.74
N PRO A 10 12.59 -21.75 -9.41
CA PRO A 10 13.04 -20.69 -8.50
C PRO A 10 14.43 -20.15 -8.86
N PHE A 11 14.73 -18.95 -8.34
CA PHE A 11 16.04 -18.28 -8.44
C PHE A 11 16.47 -17.91 -9.87
N VAL A 12 15.52 -17.72 -10.78
CA VAL A 12 15.78 -17.08 -12.08
C VAL A 12 15.78 -15.57 -11.89
N ASN A 13 16.94 -15.02 -11.58
CA ASN A 13 17.12 -13.66 -11.09
C ASN A 13 17.42 -12.63 -12.19
N TYR A 14 17.18 -11.35 -11.90
CA TYR A 14 17.59 -10.19 -12.70
C TYR A 14 17.05 -10.19 -14.12
N ILE A 15 15.79 -10.62 -14.29
CA ILE A 15 15.08 -10.57 -15.57
C ILE A 15 14.43 -9.20 -15.75
N THR A 16 14.46 -8.67 -16.97
CA THR A 16 13.72 -7.48 -17.36
C THR A 16 12.61 -7.87 -18.32
N VAL A 17 11.36 -7.52 -17.99
CA VAL A 17 10.19 -7.61 -18.87
C VAL A 17 9.75 -6.19 -19.18
N ARG A 18 9.92 -5.74 -20.42
CA ARG A 18 9.69 -4.35 -20.78
C ARG A 18 9.02 -4.18 -22.14
N GLY A 19 8.05 -3.27 -22.23
CA GLY A 19 7.45 -2.83 -23.49
C GLY A 19 6.51 -3.85 -24.13
N PHE A 20 5.94 -4.78 -23.36
CA PHE A 20 5.02 -5.79 -23.87
C PHE A 20 3.56 -5.40 -23.64
N HIS A 21 2.72 -5.82 -24.57
CA HIS A 21 1.28 -5.92 -24.37
C HIS A 21 0.94 -7.37 -24.06
N VAL A 22 0.65 -7.65 -22.79
CA VAL A 22 0.32 -8.97 -22.25
C VAL A 22 -1.17 -9.05 -21.96
N SER A 23 -1.86 -10.01 -22.54
CA SER A 23 -3.32 -10.12 -22.38
C SER A 23 -3.83 -11.56 -22.39
N GLN A 24 -5.04 -11.75 -21.85
CA GLN A 24 -5.82 -12.98 -21.91
C GLN A 24 -5.12 -14.20 -21.28
N ALA A 25 -4.40 -13.98 -20.18
CA ALA A 25 -3.83 -15.09 -19.42
C ALA A 25 -4.90 -15.74 -18.53
N ALA A 26 -4.98 -17.07 -18.56
CA ALA A 26 -5.87 -17.88 -17.71
C ALA A 26 -5.18 -18.19 -16.36
N THR A 27 -4.75 -17.16 -15.65
CA THR A 27 -4.08 -17.29 -14.36
C THR A 27 -4.98 -17.95 -13.33
N PRO A 28 -4.44 -18.80 -12.44
CA PRO A 28 -5.23 -19.38 -11.36
C PRO A 28 -5.48 -18.33 -10.27
N TRP A 29 -6.56 -18.52 -9.51
CA TRP A 29 -6.71 -17.84 -8.24
C TRP A 29 -5.74 -18.46 -7.21
N ALA A 30 -5.12 -17.62 -6.40
CA ALA A 30 -4.23 -18.09 -5.35
C ALA A 30 -4.38 -17.21 -4.09
N PRO A 31 -4.54 -17.83 -2.90
CA PRO A 31 -4.42 -17.13 -1.63
C PRO A 31 -2.94 -16.82 -1.35
N PRO A 32 -2.62 -15.97 -0.35
CA PRO A 32 -1.24 -15.59 -0.02
C PRO A 32 -0.35 -16.76 0.39
N THR A 33 -0.94 -17.86 0.83
CA THR A 33 -0.23 -19.08 1.23
C THR A 33 0.07 -20.03 0.07
N ALA A 34 -0.39 -19.72 -1.14
CA ALA A 34 -0.17 -20.54 -2.33
C ALA A 34 0.82 -19.89 -3.30
N GLU A 35 1.33 -20.69 -4.21
CA GLU A 35 2.12 -20.23 -5.34
C GLU A 35 1.29 -19.24 -6.18
N GLN A 36 1.81 -18.02 -6.34
CA GLN A 36 1.14 -16.95 -7.06
C GLN A 36 1.66 -16.84 -8.48
N ILE A 37 0.74 -17.09 -9.44
CA ILE A 37 1.05 -17.05 -10.86
C ILE A 37 0.24 -15.97 -11.54
N GLY A 38 0.89 -14.87 -11.91
CA GLY A 38 0.31 -13.80 -12.71
C GLY A 38 0.46 -13.98 -14.21
N ALA A 39 -0.09 -13.07 -14.99
CA ALA A 39 0.21 -13.00 -16.42
C ALA A 39 1.70 -12.73 -16.64
N ILE A 40 2.31 -11.89 -15.79
CA ILE A 40 3.75 -11.76 -15.57
C ILE A 40 4.01 -12.12 -14.12
N GLY A 41 4.97 -13.00 -13.83
CA GLY A 41 5.28 -13.40 -12.47
C GLY A 41 6.76 -13.72 -12.27
N THR A 42 7.28 -13.31 -11.12
CA THR A 42 8.69 -13.48 -10.77
C THR A 42 9.00 -14.86 -10.18
N HIS A 43 7.94 -15.62 -9.82
CA HIS A 43 8.06 -16.85 -9.06
C HIS A 43 8.81 -16.61 -7.73
N TRP A 44 9.85 -17.37 -7.44
CA TRP A 44 10.69 -17.24 -6.25
C TRP A 44 12.09 -16.80 -6.67
N SER A 45 12.29 -15.50 -6.77
CA SER A 45 13.48 -14.92 -7.40
C SER A 45 13.82 -13.54 -6.85
N LYS A 46 14.89 -12.95 -7.37
CA LYS A 46 15.39 -11.65 -6.99
C LYS A 46 15.56 -10.70 -8.17
N GLY A 47 15.31 -9.42 -7.94
CA GLY A 47 15.80 -8.33 -8.78
C GLY A 47 15.18 -8.24 -10.17
N TRP A 48 13.94 -8.67 -10.34
CA TRP A 48 13.25 -8.46 -11.62
C TRP A 48 12.88 -7.00 -11.81
N THR A 49 12.97 -6.55 -13.06
CA THR A 49 12.44 -5.26 -13.51
C THR A 49 11.27 -5.51 -14.45
N ILE A 50 10.07 -5.07 -14.06
CA ILE A 50 8.84 -5.17 -14.86
C ILE A 50 8.40 -3.74 -15.13
N GLU A 51 8.62 -3.25 -16.36
CA GLU A 51 8.42 -1.85 -16.68
C GLU A 51 7.87 -1.61 -18.07
N ASP A 52 7.15 -0.51 -18.23
CA ASP A 52 6.60 -0.05 -19.53
C ASP A 52 5.70 -1.09 -20.22
N ASN A 53 5.00 -1.95 -19.45
CA ASN A 53 4.12 -2.97 -20.03
C ASN A 53 2.64 -2.55 -19.92
N VAL A 54 1.84 -3.03 -20.87
CA VAL A 54 0.38 -3.08 -20.77
C VAL A 54 -0.03 -4.51 -20.43
N VAL A 55 -0.61 -4.71 -19.24
CA VAL A 55 -1.08 -6.03 -18.77
C VAL A 55 -2.59 -5.96 -18.58
N THR A 56 -3.33 -6.77 -19.34
CA THR A 56 -4.78 -6.65 -19.34
C THR A 56 -5.50 -7.99 -19.52
N HIS A 57 -6.75 -8.08 -19.06
CA HIS A 57 -7.61 -9.26 -19.21
C HIS A 57 -6.95 -10.55 -18.70
N SER A 58 -6.31 -10.48 -17.53
CA SER A 58 -5.92 -11.69 -16.81
C SER A 58 -7.12 -12.25 -16.04
N LYS A 59 -7.30 -13.57 -16.05
CA LYS A 59 -8.40 -14.21 -15.32
C LYS A 59 -8.38 -13.88 -13.83
N CYS A 60 -7.20 -13.89 -13.21
CA CYS A 60 -7.01 -13.54 -11.81
C CYS A 60 -6.00 -12.37 -11.68
N VAL A 61 -4.72 -12.63 -11.63
CA VAL A 61 -3.72 -11.61 -11.32
C VAL A 61 -2.96 -11.14 -12.57
N GLY A 62 -2.72 -9.83 -12.66
CA GLY A 62 -1.92 -9.25 -13.72
C GLY A 62 -0.42 -9.51 -13.53
N ILE A 63 0.17 -8.97 -12.47
CA ILE A 63 1.60 -9.09 -12.15
C ILE A 63 1.74 -9.71 -10.76
N THR A 64 2.59 -10.73 -10.60
CA THR A 64 2.90 -11.34 -9.29
C THR A 64 4.38 -11.21 -8.93
N LEU A 65 4.64 -10.90 -7.65
CA LEU A 65 5.99 -10.82 -7.09
C LEU A 65 6.37 -12.06 -6.29
N GLY A 66 5.61 -13.13 -6.50
CA GLY A 66 6.01 -14.48 -6.19
C GLY A 66 5.70 -15.01 -4.79
N LYS A 67 5.62 -16.27 -4.80
CA LYS A 67 5.82 -17.30 -3.80
C LYS A 67 6.18 -18.57 -4.60
N TYR A 68 6.77 -19.52 -3.95
CA TYR A 68 6.95 -20.88 -4.48
C TYR A 68 5.77 -21.76 -4.07
N GLY A 69 5.57 -22.86 -4.80
CA GLY A 69 4.63 -23.89 -4.41
C GLY A 69 5.17 -24.78 -3.29
N ASP A 70 4.31 -25.13 -2.32
CA ASP A 70 4.61 -26.09 -1.26
C ASP A 70 3.36 -26.94 -0.89
N GLU A 71 3.53 -27.92 0.00
CA GLU A 71 2.46 -28.80 0.43
C GLU A 71 1.34 -28.12 1.22
N TRP A 72 1.56 -26.88 1.66
CA TRP A 72 0.62 -26.07 2.42
C TRP A 72 -0.19 -25.10 1.57
N ASP A 73 0.04 -25.08 0.28
CA ASP A 73 -0.74 -24.25 -0.63
C ASP A 73 -2.25 -24.53 -0.48
N ASN A 74 -3.03 -23.45 -0.53
CA ASN A 74 -4.49 -23.48 -0.34
C ASN A 74 -4.98 -23.90 1.07
N LYS A 75 -4.12 -23.90 2.09
CA LYS A 75 -4.48 -24.11 3.50
C LYS A 75 -4.53 -22.79 4.26
N ALA A 76 -5.07 -21.76 3.65
CA ALA A 76 -5.02 -20.38 4.14
C ALA A 76 -5.71 -20.16 5.49
N GLU A 77 -6.71 -20.95 5.84
CA GLU A 77 -7.47 -20.78 7.09
C GLU A 77 -6.79 -21.40 8.31
N SER A 78 -5.68 -22.11 8.13
CA SER A 78 -4.92 -22.69 9.23
C SER A 78 -3.78 -21.80 9.69
N VAL A 79 -3.41 -21.91 10.97
CA VAL A 79 -2.22 -21.22 11.52
C VAL A 79 -0.97 -21.64 10.75
N GLU A 80 -0.84 -22.90 10.41
CA GLU A 80 0.25 -23.44 9.58
C GLU A 80 0.25 -22.82 8.19
N GLY A 81 -0.94 -22.56 7.62
CA GLY A 81 -1.06 -21.89 6.32
C GLY A 81 -0.53 -20.46 6.36
N TYR A 82 -0.95 -19.67 7.32
CA TYR A 82 -0.58 -18.26 7.42
C TYR A 82 0.76 -18.02 8.14
N VAL A 83 0.95 -18.59 9.30
CA VAL A 83 2.13 -18.37 10.13
C VAL A 83 3.28 -19.31 9.73
N GLY A 84 2.96 -20.57 9.48
CA GLY A 84 3.95 -21.59 9.08
C GLY A 84 4.60 -21.30 7.72
N THR A 85 3.90 -20.58 6.82
CA THR A 85 4.46 -20.23 5.51
C THR A 85 5.76 -19.39 5.62
N VAL A 86 5.87 -18.54 6.65
CA VAL A 86 7.09 -17.76 6.90
C VAL A 86 8.28 -18.65 7.27
N LYS A 87 8.06 -19.66 8.11
CA LYS A 87 9.12 -20.61 8.50
C LYS A 87 9.61 -21.39 7.28
N ARG A 88 8.68 -21.92 6.48
CA ARG A 88 9.03 -22.63 5.25
C ARG A 88 9.75 -21.72 4.24
N ALA A 89 9.38 -20.44 4.17
CA ALA A 89 10.06 -19.48 3.33
C ALA A 89 11.53 -19.26 3.78
N LEU A 90 11.78 -19.17 5.08
CA LEU A 90 13.15 -19.08 5.61
C LEU A 90 13.98 -20.29 5.23
N ASP A 91 13.43 -21.50 5.30
CA ASP A 91 14.07 -22.73 4.83
C ASP A 91 14.33 -22.72 3.32
N ASN A 92 13.57 -21.93 2.57
CA ASN A 92 13.70 -21.70 1.13
C ASN A 92 14.45 -20.39 0.78
N GLN A 93 15.39 -19.96 1.61
CA GLN A 93 16.25 -18.80 1.37
C GLN A 93 15.49 -17.46 1.30
N TRP A 94 14.43 -17.30 2.07
CA TRP A 94 13.73 -16.03 2.17
C TRP A 94 14.57 -14.98 2.89
N ASN A 95 15.37 -14.27 2.15
CA ASN A 95 16.26 -13.22 2.66
C ASN A 95 16.62 -12.22 1.55
N ARG A 96 17.23 -11.10 1.94
CA ARG A 96 17.62 -10.02 1.03
C ARG A 96 18.62 -10.44 -0.04
N GLU A 97 19.40 -11.46 0.20
CA GLU A 97 20.42 -11.93 -0.74
C GLU A 97 19.78 -12.68 -1.92
N HIS A 98 18.72 -13.42 -1.69
CA HIS A 98 18.18 -14.36 -2.67
C HIS A 98 16.83 -14.00 -3.25
N ILE A 99 15.97 -13.28 -2.50
CA ILE A 99 14.55 -13.05 -2.87
C ILE A 99 14.20 -11.57 -2.84
N GLY A 100 13.23 -11.18 -3.68
CA GLY A 100 12.64 -9.85 -3.66
C GLY A 100 13.47 -8.80 -4.40
N SER A 101 13.46 -7.57 -3.91
CA SER A 101 14.15 -6.42 -4.53
C SER A 101 13.72 -6.19 -5.99
N HIS A 102 12.46 -6.45 -6.30
CA HIS A 102 11.89 -6.23 -7.63
C HIS A 102 11.57 -4.75 -7.85
N SER A 103 11.63 -4.31 -9.11
CA SER A 103 11.17 -3.01 -9.56
C SER A 103 9.98 -3.21 -10.51
N VAL A 104 8.78 -2.81 -10.07
CA VAL A 104 7.56 -2.83 -10.88
C VAL A 104 7.14 -1.39 -11.12
N ARG A 105 7.41 -0.87 -12.31
CA ARG A 105 7.21 0.55 -12.56
C ARG A 105 6.68 0.86 -13.94
N HIS A 106 5.89 1.94 -13.99
CA HIS A 106 5.38 2.49 -15.24
C HIS A 106 4.64 1.42 -16.10
N ASN A 107 3.88 0.54 -15.44
CA ASN A 107 3.01 -0.41 -16.13
C ASN A 107 1.57 0.09 -16.09
N ARG A 108 0.77 -0.27 -17.09
CA ARG A 108 -0.67 -0.14 -17.08
C ARG A 108 -1.28 -1.53 -16.89
N VAL A 109 -1.98 -1.73 -15.76
CA VAL A 109 -2.58 -3.03 -15.41
C VAL A 109 -4.09 -2.86 -15.28
N SER A 110 -4.87 -3.63 -16.04
CA SER A 110 -6.33 -3.46 -16.06
C SER A 110 -7.09 -4.74 -16.39
N PHE A 111 -8.39 -4.75 -16.04
CA PHE A 111 -9.30 -5.86 -16.32
C PHE A 111 -8.78 -7.21 -15.83
N CYS A 112 -8.20 -7.24 -14.64
CA CYS A 112 -7.80 -8.48 -13.96
C CYS A 112 -8.87 -8.89 -12.94
N GLY A 113 -9.16 -10.19 -12.88
CA GLY A 113 -10.28 -10.69 -12.09
C GLY A 113 -10.06 -10.70 -10.59
N GLN A 114 -8.81 -10.76 -10.12
CA GLN A 114 -8.44 -10.80 -8.70
C GLN A 114 -7.65 -9.55 -8.30
N ALA A 115 -6.41 -9.43 -8.72
CA ALA A 115 -5.56 -8.31 -8.36
C ALA A 115 -4.79 -7.77 -9.56
N GLY A 116 -4.45 -6.48 -9.52
CA GLY A 116 -3.57 -5.89 -10.51
C GLY A 116 -2.13 -6.34 -10.31
N ILE A 117 -1.58 -6.03 -9.14
CA ILE A 117 -0.25 -6.41 -8.70
C ILE A 117 -0.38 -7.11 -7.36
N GLU A 118 0.12 -8.33 -7.25
CA GLU A 118 0.04 -9.13 -6.04
C GLU A 118 1.41 -9.65 -5.64
N GLY A 119 1.65 -9.81 -4.34
CA GLY A 119 2.86 -10.42 -3.84
C GLY A 119 2.64 -11.06 -2.47
N SER A 120 3.24 -12.24 -2.30
CA SER A 120 3.34 -12.88 -1.00
C SER A 120 4.79 -13.28 -0.78
N LEU A 121 5.38 -12.92 0.35
CA LEU A 121 6.76 -13.22 0.71
C LEU A 121 7.81 -12.75 -0.33
N GLY A 122 7.59 -12.96 -1.62
CA GLY A 122 8.50 -12.55 -2.70
C GLY A 122 8.54 -11.03 -2.96
N ALA A 123 7.59 -10.26 -2.43
CA ALA A 123 7.55 -8.80 -2.60
C ALA A 123 8.50 -8.02 -1.68
N ILE A 124 9.24 -8.69 -0.81
CA ILE A 124 10.16 -8.05 0.14
C ILE A 124 11.20 -7.17 -0.57
N PHE A 125 11.52 -6.02 0.03
CA PHE A 125 12.54 -5.07 -0.46
C PHE A 125 12.27 -4.50 -1.86
N SER A 126 11.03 -4.61 -2.35
CA SER A 126 10.65 -4.24 -3.72
C SER A 126 10.07 -2.83 -3.79
N THR A 127 10.16 -2.24 -4.99
CA THR A 127 9.54 -0.95 -5.29
C THR A 127 8.45 -1.14 -6.34
N ILE A 128 7.25 -0.65 -6.04
CA ILE A 128 6.10 -0.61 -6.95
C ILE A 128 5.76 0.86 -7.17
N SER A 129 6.13 1.42 -8.33
CA SER A 129 6.02 2.87 -8.56
C SER A 129 5.49 3.23 -9.94
N ASP A 130 4.85 4.37 -10.01
CA ASP A 130 4.42 4.99 -11.28
C ASP A 130 3.49 4.10 -12.13
N ASN A 131 2.83 3.10 -11.54
CA ASN A 131 1.91 2.25 -12.28
C ASN A 131 0.50 2.85 -12.32
N VAL A 132 -0.22 2.61 -13.41
CA VAL A 132 -1.65 2.86 -13.54
C VAL A 132 -2.38 1.52 -13.42
N VAL A 133 -3.19 1.36 -12.36
CA VAL A 133 -3.91 0.13 -12.07
C VAL A 133 -5.40 0.43 -11.99
N HIS A 134 -6.20 -0.15 -12.89
CA HIS A 134 -7.62 0.18 -12.94
C HIS A 134 -8.50 -0.97 -13.42
N ASP A 135 -9.80 -0.87 -13.12
CA ASP A 135 -10.80 -1.88 -13.51
C ASP A 135 -10.41 -3.31 -13.05
N ILE A 136 -10.03 -3.42 -11.77
CA ILE A 136 -9.66 -4.68 -11.13
C ILE A 136 -10.85 -5.26 -10.36
N GLY A 137 -10.96 -6.59 -10.32
CA GLY A 137 -12.12 -7.29 -9.77
C GLY A 137 -13.35 -7.15 -10.67
N SER A 138 -13.15 -6.92 -11.97
CA SER A 138 -14.20 -6.61 -12.94
C SER A 138 -15.04 -7.82 -13.35
N SER A 139 -14.55 -9.03 -13.13
CA SER A 139 -15.34 -10.23 -13.30
C SER A 139 -16.14 -10.54 -12.04
N SER A 140 -17.36 -11.06 -12.18
CA SER A 140 -18.19 -11.54 -11.06
C SER A 140 -17.56 -12.74 -10.33
N PHE A 141 -16.26 -12.81 -10.32
CA PHE A 141 -15.50 -13.86 -9.68
C PHE A 141 -15.54 -13.68 -8.17
N TRP A 142 -16.17 -14.62 -7.50
CA TRP A 142 -16.17 -14.70 -6.06
C TRP A 142 -14.82 -15.24 -5.58
N GLY A 143 -13.96 -14.38 -5.16
CA GLY A 143 -12.71 -14.71 -4.52
C GLY A 143 -12.36 -13.60 -3.54
N TYR A 144 -11.75 -13.96 -2.45
CA TYR A 144 -11.07 -13.02 -1.57
C TYR A 144 -9.82 -12.47 -2.27
N GLU A 145 -9.16 -11.50 -1.69
CA GLU A 145 -7.89 -10.98 -2.18
C GLU A 145 -8.03 -10.02 -3.38
N LEU A 146 -9.11 -9.23 -3.41
CA LEU A 146 -9.42 -8.32 -4.52
C LEU A 146 -8.86 -6.92 -4.26
N ALA A 147 -7.79 -6.54 -4.96
CA ALA A 147 -7.23 -5.20 -4.84
C ALA A 147 -6.45 -4.77 -6.09
N GLY A 148 -6.23 -3.46 -6.24
CA GLY A 148 -5.27 -2.92 -7.22
C GLY A 148 -3.86 -3.42 -6.93
N ILE A 149 -3.40 -3.24 -5.69
CA ILE A 149 -2.13 -3.78 -5.20
C ILE A 149 -2.41 -4.54 -3.90
N LYS A 150 -2.05 -5.81 -3.82
CA LYS A 150 -2.17 -6.63 -2.61
C LYS A 150 -0.85 -7.30 -2.24
N LEU A 151 -0.37 -7.06 -1.02
CA LEU A 151 0.87 -7.66 -0.55
C LEU A 151 0.68 -8.32 0.81
N HIS A 152 1.27 -9.50 0.98
CA HIS A 152 1.51 -10.16 2.26
C HIS A 152 3.00 -10.12 2.60
N ALA A 153 3.32 -9.93 3.88
CA ALA A 153 4.69 -9.82 4.35
C ALA A 153 5.52 -8.79 3.56
N ALA A 154 4.95 -7.61 3.35
CA ALA A 154 5.65 -6.51 2.70
C ALA A 154 6.72 -5.94 3.65
N ILE A 155 7.95 -6.45 3.55
CA ILE A 155 9.09 -5.99 4.35
C ILE A 155 9.92 -5.03 3.53
N ASP A 156 10.15 -3.82 4.06
CA ASP A 156 10.91 -2.75 3.40
C ASP A 156 10.47 -2.49 1.95
N ALA A 157 9.20 -2.67 1.67
CA ALA A 157 8.63 -2.36 0.35
C ALA A 157 8.32 -0.85 0.23
N VAL A 158 8.42 -0.33 -0.98
CA VAL A 158 8.02 1.05 -1.31
C VAL A 158 6.92 1.00 -2.36
N ILE A 159 5.76 1.58 -2.03
CA ILE A 159 4.63 1.75 -2.95
C ILE A 159 4.44 3.24 -3.18
N GLU A 160 4.87 3.73 -4.33
CA GLU A 160 5.03 5.15 -4.56
C GLU A 160 4.45 5.61 -5.88
N HIS A 161 3.72 6.72 -5.87
CA HIS A 161 3.26 7.42 -7.06
C HIS A 161 2.48 6.52 -8.04
N ASN A 162 1.69 5.57 -7.53
CA ASN A 162 0.77 4.78 -8.36
C ASN A 162 -0.58 5.48 -8.47
N HIS A 163 -1.25 5.29 -9.58
CA HIS A 163 -2.62 5.73 -9.83
C HIS A 163 -3.55 4.53 -9.89
N ILE A 164 -4.45 4.42 -8.90
CA ILE A 164 -5.29 3.23 -8.71
C ILE A 164 -6.75 3.66 -8.64
N TYR A 165 -7.58 3.17 -9.57
CA TYR A 165 -8.97 3.57 -9.63
C TYR A 165 -9.89 2.50 -10.23
N ARG A 166 -11.18 2.53 -9.87
CA ARG A 166 -12.18 1.54 -10.27
C ARG A 166 -11.74 0.10 -9.98
N THR A 167 -11.15 -0.09 -8.80
CA THR A 167 -10.80 -1.41 -8.27
C THR A 167 -11.76 -1.78 -7.14
N GLU A 168 -11.76 -3.04 -6.71
CA GLU A 168 -12.50 -3.44 -5.51
C GLU A 168 -11.89 -2.80 -4.27
N GLY A 169 -10.63 -3.12 -3.97
CA GLY A 169 -9.77 -2.43 -3.03
C GLY A 169 -8.61 -1.74 -3.74
N GLY A 170 -8.13 -0.61 -3.25
CA GLY A 170 -6.98 0.09 -3.82
C GLY A 170 -5.65 -0.59 -3.48
N ILE A 171 -5.09 -0.27 -2.32
CA ILE A 171 -3.87 -0.90 -1.77
C ILE A 171 -4.25 -1.67 -0.51
N TRP A 172 -3.90 -2.94 -0.46
CA TRP A 172 -4.11 -3.80 0.70
C TRP A 172 -2.80 -4.43 1.13
N LEU A 173 -2.33 -4.02 2.32
CA LEU A 173 -1.16 -4.59 2.99
C LEU A 173 -1.64 -5.49 4.12
N ASP A 174 -1.46 -6.76 3.92
CA ASP A 174 -1.98 -7.79 4.78
C ASP A 174 -0.83 -8.57 5.44
N TRP A 175 -1.03 -9.04 6.64
CA TRP A 175 -0.11 -9.84 7.43
C TRP A 175 1.38 -9.46 7.33
N MET A 176 1.97 -9.16 8.46
CA MET A 176 3.42 -9.04 8.64
C MET A 176 4.10 -7.91 7.82
N THR A 177 3.35 -6.87 7.43
CA THR A 177 3.97 -5.70 6.82
C THR A 177 4.85 -4.97 7.83
N GLN A 178 6.11 -4.71 7.47
CA GLN A 178 7.10 -4.08 8.34
C GLN A 178 8.13 -3.28 7.54
N GLY A 179 8.49 -2.08 7.99
CA GLY A 179 9.44 -1.21 7.30
C GLY A 179 8.93 -0.59 5.99
N THR A 180 7.68 -0.85 5.64
CA THR A 180 7.09 -0.47 4.36
C THR A 180 6.60 0.97 4.35
N ARG A 181 6.77 1.63 3.21
CA ARG A 181 6.28 2.98 2.96
C ARG A 181 5.30 3.03 1.79
N VAL A 182 4.15 3.67 2.02
CA VAL A 182 3.14 3.98 0.99
C VAL A 182 3.08 5.49 0.83
N THR A 183 3.50 6.01 -0.31
CA THR A 183 3.68 7.46 -0.47
C THR A 183 3.28 7.98 -1.84
N ARG A 184 2.68 9.17 -1.87
CA ARG A 184 2.32 9.91 -3.09
C ARG A 184 1.47 9.12 -4.10
N ASN A 185 0.64 8.18 -3.65
CA ASN A 185 -0.29 7.47 -4.51
C ASN A 185 -1.59 8.26 -4.69
N LEU A 186 -2.20 8.17 -5.86
CA LEU A 186 -3.52 8.67 -6.19
C LEU A 186 -4.51 7.52 -6.25
N LEU A 187 -5.51 7.52 -5.37
CA LEU A 187 -6.56 6.52 -5.34
C LEU A 187 -7.93 7.22 -5.36
N HIS A 188 -8.80 6.79 -6.27
CA HIS A 188 -10.16 7.32 -6.38
C HIS A 188 -11.11 6.34 -7.08
N ASP A 189 -12.39 6.52 -6.92
CA ASP A 189 -13.44 5.69 -7.54
C ASP A 189 -13.29 4.18 -7.28
N ASN A 190 -12.64 3.80 -6.18
CA ASN A 190 -12.57 2.40 -5.75
C ASN A 190 -13.86 2.02 -5.01
N ARG A 191 -14.33 0.78 -5.21
CA ARG A 191 -15.69 0.37 -4.82
C ARG A 191 -15.85 0.09 -3.33
N VAL A 192 -14.82 -0.44 -2.67
CA VAL A 192 -14.88 -0.84 -1.25
C VAL A 192 -13.97 0.01 -0.39
N GLN A 193 -12.70 0.18 -0.81
CA GLN A 193 -11.71 0.90 -0.01
C GLN A 193 -10.53 1.38 -0.85
N ASP A 194 -9.95 2.53 -0.50
CA ASP A 194 -8.68 2.96 -1.09
C ASP A 194 -7.48 2.26 -0.45
N PHE A 195 -7.54 2.03 0.85
CA PHE A 195 -6.42 1.53 1.61
C PHE A 195 -6.87 0.58 2.72
N SER A 196 -6.16 -0.54 2.86
CA SER A 196 -6.39 -1.51 3.92
C SER A 196 -5.08 -1.99 4.54
N LEU A 197 -5.08 -2.05 5.87
CA LEU A 197 -4.06 -2.71 6.69
C LEU A 197 -4.74 -3.80 7.50
N GLU A 198 -4.25 -5.03 7.43
CA GLU A 198 -4.80 -6.16 8.16
C GLU A 198 -3.70 -7.01 8.78
N VAL A 199 -3.76 -7.20 10.11
CA VAL A 199 -2.86 -8.03 10.90
C VAL A 199 -1.38 -7.66 10.76
N ASN A 200 -1.02 -6.42 11.08
CA ASN A 200 0.34 -5.91 10.96
C ASN A 200 0.89 -5.38 12.29
N HIS A 201 2.16 -5.58 12.55
CA HIS A 201 2.86 -5.05 13.71
C HIS A 201 3.60 -3.73 13.43
N GLY A 202 3.85 -3.39 12.17
CA GLY A 202 4.63 -2.23 11.76
C GLY A 202 6.14 -2.38 12.01
N PRO A 203 6.92 -1.30 11.83
CA PRO A 203 6.49 0.04 11.46
C PRO A 203 6.01 0.15 10.01
N ILE A 204 5.01 1.00 9.78
CA ILE A 204 4.50 1.31 8.45
C ILE A 204 4.34 2.83 8.33
N ILE A 205 4.77 3.41 7.22
CA ILE A 205 4.57 4.84 6.93
C ILE A 205 3.64 5.00 5.73
N VAL A 206 2.61 5.80 5.92
CA VAL A 206 1.63 6.17 4.89
C VAL A 206 1.62 7.69 4.79
N ASP A 207 2.27 8.23 3.75
CA ASP A 207 2.44 9.68 3.69
C ASP A 207 2.16 10.29 2.31
N ASN A 208 1.66 11.52 2.33
CA ASN A 208 1.40 12.31 1.14
C ASN A 208 0.52 11.62 0.07
N ASN A 209 -0.37 10.72 0.46
CA ASN A 209 -1.28 10.08 -0.49
C ASN A 209 -2.58 10.89 -0.66
N LEU A 210 -3.18 10.77 -1.82
CA LEU A 210 -4.53 11.21 -2.15
C LEU A 210 -5.46 10.00 -2.15
N PHE A 211 -6.20 9.80 -1.07
CA PHE A 211 -7.20 8.76 -0.88
C PHE A 211 -8.58 9.42 -1.02
N LEU A 212 -9.16 9.32 -2.19
CA LEU A 212 -10.31 10.15 -2.58
C LEU A 212 -11.61 9.37 -2.85
N SER A 213 -11.61 8.04 -2.71
CA SER A 213 -12.86 7.28 -2.70
C SER A 213 -13.58 7.47 -1.36
N PRO A 214 -14.89 7.75 -1.36
CA PRO A 214 -15.63 8.05 -0.13
C PRO A 214 -16.00 6.81 0.69
N GLU A 215 -15.59 5.64 0.26
CA GLU A 215 -15.89 4.37 0.90
C GLU A 215 -15.03 4.13 2.15
N LEU A 216 -15.05 2.93 2.69
CA LEU A 216 -14.35 2.58 3.91
C LEU A 216 -12.84 2.44 3.71
N ALA A 217 -12.04 2.75 4.72
CA ALA A 217 -10.70 2.22 4.86
C ALA A 217 -10.61 1.35 6.10
N GLN A 218 -9.95 0.25 5.99
CA GLN A 218 -9.75 -0.66 7.11
C GLN A 218 -8.33 -0.52 7.66
N VAL A 219 -8.22 -0.26 8.97
CA VAL A 219 -7.00 -0.47 9.74
C VAL A 219 -7.33 -1.54 10.77
N LYS A 220 -7.45 -2.76 10.28
CA LYS A 220 -7.97 -3.90 11.02
C LYS A 220 -6.84 -4.66 11.68
N LEU A 221 -6.95 -4.88 12.99
CA LEU A 221 -5.99 -5.71 13.73
C LEU A 221 -4.52 -5.30 13.45
N SER A 222 -4.26 -4.01 13.32
CA SER A 222 -2.94 -3.49 12.93
C SER A 222 -2.49 -2.38 13.87
N GLN A 223 -1.19 -2.31 14.08
CA GLN A 223 -0.51 -1.29 14.88
C GLN A 223 0.82 -0.88 14.27
N GLY A 224 1.48 0.12 14.90
CA GLY A 224 2.78 0.59 14.44
C GLY A 224 2.73 1.38 13.14
N VAL A 225 1.68 2.18 12.92
CA VAL A 225 1.42 2.87 11.65
C VAL A 225 1.45 4.38 11.83
N ALA A 226 2.08 5.10 10.91
CA ALA A 226 2.06 6.56 10.86
C ALA A 226 1.46 7.08 9.55
N PHE A 227 0.34 7.80 9.66
CA PHE A 227 -0.29 8.55 8.58
C PHE A 227 0.15 10.01 8.65
N VAL A 228 0.87 10.49 7.64
CA VAL A 228 1.48 11.82 7.65
C VAL A 228 1.14 12.57 6.37
N HIS A 229 0.53 13.75 6.51
CA HIS A 229 0.21 14.61 5.36
C HIS A 229 -0.62 13.94 4.25
N ASN A 230 -1.54 13.01 4.57
CA ASN A 230 -2.46 12.48 3.56
C ASN A 230 -3.71 13.35 3.42
N THR A 231 -4.34 13.34 2.26
CA THR A 231 -5.71 13.82 2.07
C THR A 231 -6.63 12.60 2.00
N ILE A 232 -7.58 12.51 2.92
CA ILE A 232 -8.34 11.29 3.22
C ILE A 232 -9.85 11.57 3.12
N ALA A 233 -10.52 10.97 2.18
CA ALA A 233 -11.95 11.10 1.96
C ALA A 233 -12.79 9.92 2.48
N TRP A 234 -12.17 8.89 2.98
CA TRP A 234 -12.86 7.69 3.48
C TRP A 234 -13.36 7.83 4.92
N LYS A 235 -14.24 6.92 5.31
CA LYS A 235 -14.48 6.56 6.71
C LYS A 235 -13.40 5.59 7.18
N ILE A 236 -12.86 5.83 8.36
CA ILE A 236 -11.88 4.93 8.97
C ILE A 236 -12.63 3.93 9.85
N TRP A 237 -12.46 2.66 9.58
CA TRP A 237 -13.01 1.60 10.41
C TRP A 237 -11.92 0.84 11.14
N PRO A 238 -11.48 1.30 12.32
CA PRO A 238 -10.67 0.48 13.20
C PRO A 238 -11.57 -0.58 13.81
N THR A 239 -11.09 -1.79 13.86
CA THR A 239 -11.69 -2.80 14.71
C THR A 239 -10.96 -2.77 16.06
N GLY A 240 -11.72 -2.72 17.15
CA GLY A 240 -11.17 -2.86 18.52
C GLY A 240 -10.82 -4.30 18.87
N ASP A 241 -10.99 -5.22 17.92
CA ASP A 241 -10.75 -6.65 18.12
C ASP A 241 -9.26 -6.95 18.11
N VAL A 242 -8.86 -7.98 18.83
CA VAL A 242 -7.51 -8.52 18.85
C VAL A 242 -7.50 -9.79 18.02
N ASP A 243 -6.54 -9.89 17.12
CA ASP A 243 -6.22 -11.18 16.51
C ASP A 243 -5.31 -11.94 17.49
N GLU A 244 -5.85 -12.95 18.17
CA GLU A 244 -5.13 -13.73 19.18
C GLU A 244 -4.08 -14.68 18.58
N ARG A 245 -4.06 -14.83 17.25
CA ARG A 245 -3.05 -15.62 16.56
C ARG A 245 -1.67 -15.01 16.79
N GLN A 246 -0.72 -15.84 17.16
CA GLN A 246 0.66 -15.40 17.37
C GLN A 246 1.33 -15.17 16.00
N THR A 247 1.21 -13.93 15.51
CA THR A 247 1.75 -13.52 14.22
C THR A 247 3.24 -13.18 14.34
N PRO A 248 4.11 -13.64 13.42
CA PRO A 248 5.52 -13.32 13.47
C PRO A 248 5.78 -11.85 13.17
N TYR A 249 6.79 -11.29 13.83
CA TYR A 249 7.41 -10.03 13.48
C TYR A 249 8.93 -10.21 13.37
N MET A 250 9.55 -9.40 12.54
CA MET A 250 10.92 -9.60 12.08
C MET A 250 11.91 -8.65 12.78
N PHE A 251 13.19 -8.97 12.70
CA PHE A 251 14.23 -7.98 13.00
C PHE A 251 14.13 -6.81 12.01
N PRO A 252 14.54 -5.59 12.41
CA PRO A 252 14.52 -4.43 11.53
C PRO A 252 15.24 -4.68 10.21
N HIS A 253 14.55 -4.41 9.08
CA HIS A 253 15.10 -4.53 7.73
C HIS A 253 15.56 -5.94 7.35
N ASP A 254 14.99 -6.96 7.97
CA ASP A 254 15.33 -8.37 7.78
C ASP A 254 14.05 -9.22 7.68
N THR A 255 14.20 -10.45 7.21
CA THR A 255 13.15 -11.48 7.15
C THR A 255 13.22 -12.46 8.32
N GLN A 256 14.29 -12.43 9.10
CA GLN A 256 14.45 -13.30 10.27
C GLN A 256 13.43 -12.97 11.34
N ILE A 257 12.75 -13.99 11.84
CA ILE A 257 11.73 -13.83 12.88
C ILE A 257 12.40 -13.41 14.19
N LYS A 258 11.97 -12.26 14.72
CA LYS A 258 12.39 -11.75 16.03
C LYS A 258 11.52 -12.30 17.15
N GLY A 259 10.24 -12.53 16.86
CA GLY A 259 9.29 -13.05 17.85
C GLY A 259 7.90 -13.20 17.25
N TYR A 260 6.96 -13.56 18.14
CA TYR A 260 5.54 -13.74 17.82
C TYR A 260 4.71 -12.93 18.81
N HIS A 261 3.61 -12.38 18.35
CA HIS A 261 2.69 -11.62 19.20
C HIS A 261 1.28 -11.64 18.59
N ASP A 262 0.27 -11.47 19.42
CA ASP A 262 -1.08 -11.13 18.99
C ASP A 262 -1.10 -9.73 18.33
N CYS A 263 -2.15 -9.42 17.60
CA CYS A 263 -2.28 -8.16 16.88
C CYS A 263 -3.38 -7.29 17.51
N PRO A 264 -3.07 -6.51 18.57
CA PRO A 264 -4.01 -5.54 19.13
C PRO A 264 -4.15 -4.34 18.20
N CYS A 265 -5.20 -3.56 18.38
CA CYS A 265 -5.44 -2.33 17.66
C CYS A 265 -4.86 -1.12 18.41
N GLY A 266 -4.34 -0.12 17.68
CA GLY A 266 -3.76 1.12 18.20
C GLY A 266 -2.30 1.30 17.80
N ASN A 267 -1.52 2.06 18.59
CA ASN A 267 -0.16 2.48 18.24
C ASN A 267 -0.11 3.09 16.83
N VAL A 268 -1.09 3.94 16.55
CA VAL A 268 -1.26 4.63 15.26
C VAL A 268 -0.99 6.12 15.46
N CYS A 269 -0.29 6.72 14.52
CA CYS A 269 0.00 8.14 14.50
C CYS A 269 -0.68 8.81 13.31
N TYR A 270 -1.35 9.95 13.54
CA TYR A 270 -1.92 10.80 12.49
C TYR A 270 -1.36 12.21 12.64
N PHE A 271 -0.52 12.65 11.70
CA PHE A 271 0.11 13.96 11.72
C PHE A 271 -0.21 14.77 10.47
N ASN A 272 -0.77 15.95 10.64
CA ASN A 272 -1.01 16.92 9.57
C ASN A 272 -1.83 16.37 8.39
N ASN A 273 -2.74 15.42 8.61
CA ASN A 273 -3.63 14.94 7.55
C ASN A 273 -4.82 15.89 7.35
N LEU A 274 -5.37 15.92 6.16
CA LEU A 274 -6.65 16.54 5.84
C LEU A 274 -7.70 15.43 5.73
N LEU A 275 -8.70 15.47 6.62
CA LEU A 275 -9.76 14.48 6.71
C LEU A 275 -11.05 15.09 6.13
N LEU A 276 -11.53 14.56 5.01
CA LEU A 276 -12.64 15.14 4.25
C LEU A 276 -14.00 14.58 4.64
N ARG A 277 -14.07 13.60 5.52
CA ARG A 277 -15.33 12.95 5.86
C ARG A 277 -15.64 12.86 7.34
N GLU A 278 -14.71 12.41 8.16
CA GLU A 278 -14.92 12.26 9.60
C GLU A 278 -13.63 12.43 10.40
N ASN A 279 -13.79 12.60 11.70
CA ASN A 279 -12.67 12.72 12.62
C ASN A 279 -12.07 11.33 12.97
N LEU A 280 -11.14 11.31 13.91
CA LEU A 280 -10.42 10.11 14.34
C LEU A 280 -10.92 9.55 15.69
N SER A 281 -12.15 9.87 16.11
CA SER A 281 -12.70 9.45 17.42
C SER A 281 -12.83 7.94 17.58
N MET A 282 -12.89 7.18 16.48
CA MET A 282 -12.92 5.72 16.51
C MET A 282 -11.68 5.09 17.19
N TYR A 283 -10.59 5.85 17.33
CA TYR A 283 -9.39 5.38 18.04
C TYR A 283 -9.42 5.64 19.56
N GLU A 284 -10.45 6.29 20.10
CA GLU A 284 -10.55 6.58 21.54
C GLU A 284 -10.54 5.30 22.41
N ASN A 285 -11.05 4.19 21.85
CA ASN A 285 -11.07 2.89 22.51
C ASN A 285 -9.94 1.95 22.09
N SER A 286 -8.92 2.44 21.41
CA SER A 286 -7.78 1.62 21.01
C SER A 286 -7.02 1.08 22.22
N LYS A 287 -6.60 -0.19 22.16
CA LYS A 287 -5.87 -0.85 23.26
C LYS A 287 -4.46 -0.30 23.44
N LEU A 288 -3.82 0.10 22.34
CA LEU A 288 -2.51 0.74 22.37
C LEU A 288 -2.64 2.25 22.16
N PRO A 289 -1.76 3.07 22.77
CA PRO A 289 -1.79 4.53 22.66
C PRO A 289 -1.72 5.01 21.21
N THR A 290 -2.45 6.08 20.90
CA THR A 290 -2.45 6.76 19.61
C THR A 290 -1.91 8.18 19.74
N LYS A 291 -1.37 8.75 18.66
CA LYS A 291 -0.92 10.14 18.57
C LYS A 291 -1.61 10.84 17.42
N MET A 292 -2.27 11.95 17.69
CA MET A 292 -3.07 12.67 16.70
C MET A 292 -2.80 14.17 16.81
N GLU A 293 -1.94 14.71 15.94
CA GLU A 293 -1.53 16.10 15.98
C GLU A 293 -1.66 16.78 14.62
N GLY A 294 -2.14 18.00 14.61
CA GLY A 294 -2.15 18.86 13.42
C GLY A 294 -3.12 18.45 12.32
N ASN A 295 -3.94 17.42 12.52
CA ASN A 295 -4.95 17.02 11.53
C ASN A 295 -6.06 18.07 11.46
N VAL A 296 -6.64 18.25 10.28
CA VAL A 296 -7.81 19.10 10.05
C VAL A 296 -8.93 18.27 9.48
N VAL A 297 -10.10 18.39 10.08
CA VAL A 297 -11.34 17.78 9.58
C VAL A 297 -12.12 18.84 8.84
N ASP A 298 -12.42 18.62 7.57
CA ASP A 298 -13.18 19.54 6.73
C ASP A 298 -14.12 18.78 5.80
N THR A 299 -15.30 18.49 6.31
CA THR A 299 -16.32 17.71 5.61
C THR A 299 -17.09 18.51 4.55
N LEU A 300 -16.83 19.82 4.43
CA LEU A 300 -17.47 20.70 3.48
C LEU A 300 -16.66 20.89 2.19
N VAL A 301 -15.42 20.41 2.14
CA VAL A 301 -14.59 20.44 0.94
C VAL A 301 -15.26 19.64 -0.17
N GLN A 302 -15.51 20.31 -1.28
CA GLN A 302 -15.92 19.64 -2.51
C GLN A 302 -14.69 19.35 -3.35
N TYR A 303 -14.59 18.14 -3.86
CA TYR A 303 -13.47 17.71 -4.70
C TYR A 303 -13.95 16.81 -5.83
N ARG A 304 -13.17 16.76 -6.91
CA ARG A 304 -13.35 15.81 -8.00
C ARG A 304 -12.02 15.51 -8.67
N VAL A 305 -11.91 14.33 -9.21
CA VAL A 305 -10.77 13.90 -10.05
C VAL A 305 -11.28 13.77 -11.48
N GLU A 306 -10.59 14.40 -12.41
CA GLU A 306 -10.99 14.43 -13.83
C GLU A 306 -9.83 14.04 -14.74
N GLU A 307 -10.11 13.19 -15.72
CA GLU A 307 -9.19 12.89 -16.80
C GLU A 307 -9.26 13.99 -17.87
N MET A 308 -8.09 14.49 -18.26
CA MET A 308 -7.92 15.47 -19.33
C MET A 308 -6.95 14.92 -20.38
N ALA A 309 -6.82 15.60 -21.49
CA ALA A 309 -5.96 15.15 -22.59
C ALA A 309 -4.48 14.94 -22.21
N ASP A 310 -3.99 15.65 -21.20
CA ASP A 310 -2.59 15.64 -20.78
C ASP A 310 -2.37 15.01 -19.39
N GLY A 311 -3.42 14.52 -18.72
CA GLY A 311 -3.31 13.88 -17.40
C GLY A 311 -4.56 14.00 -16.56
N TRP A 312 -4.40 13.62 -15.30
CA TRP A 312 -5.46 13.63 -14.30
C TRP A 312 -5.33 14.85 -13.40
N TYR A 313 -6.44 15.51 -13.15
CA TYR A 313 -6.51 16.73 -12.37
C TYR A 313 -7.39 16.54 -11.15
N LEU A 314 -6.88 16.95 -10.00
CA LEU A 314 -7.66 17.15 -8.79
C LEU A 314 -8.14 18.60 -8.76
N GLU A 315 -9.43 18.78 -8.67
CA GLU A 315 -10.07 20.04 -8.36
C GLU A 315 -10.69 19.97 -6.97
N PHE A 316 -10.44 20.95 -6.13
CA PHE A 316 -11.09 21.06 -4.84
C PHE A 316 -11.32 22.53 -4.45
N ILE A 317 -12.34 22.73 -3.63
CA ILE A 317 -12.73 24.06 -3.14
C ILE A 317 -12.44 24.07 -1.64
N PRO A 318 -11.33 24.70 -1.20
CA PRO A 318 -11.01 24.82 0.21
C PRO A 318 -12.10 25.58 0.95
N THR A 319 -12.31 25.26 2.22
CA THR A 319 -13.13 26.06 3.10
C THR A 319 -12.26 26.95 4.00
N LYS A 320 -12.91 27.75 4.85
CA LYS A 320 -12.19 28.60 5.82
C LYS A 320 -11.32 27.82 6.80
N SER A 321 -11.67 26.55 7.08
CA SER A 321 -10.88 25.67 7.94
C SER A 321 -9.50 25.34 7.36
N LEU A 322 -9.27 25.55 6.06
CA LEU A 322 -7.98 25.40 5.39
C LEU A 322 -7.29 26.75 5.14
N SER A 323 -7.59 27.75 5.94
CA SER A 323 -6.96 29.09 5.88
C SER A 323 -5.52 29.07 6.40
N LYS A 324 -4.84 30.21 6.26
CA LYS A 324 -3.47 30.38 6.80
C LYS A 324 -3.36 30.14 8.31
N GLU A 325 -4.46 30.21 9.04
CA GLU A 325 -4.50 30.00 10.49
C GLU A 325 -4.37 28.52 10.88
N CYS A 326 -4.68 27.60 9.98
CA CYS A 326 -4.55 26.16 10.22
C CYS A 326 -3.16 25.60 9.88
N THR A 327 -2.19 26.44 9.53
CA THR A 327 -0.86 25.97 9.13
C THR A 327 -0.09 25.29 10.26
N LYS A 328 0.70 24.30 9.90
CA LYS A 328 1.41 23.39 10.81
C LYS A 328 2.92 23.44 10.61
N ALA A 329 3.64 22.97 11.62
CA ALA A 329 5.07 22.71 11.51
C ALA A 329 5.36 21.47 10.65
N LEU A 330 6.57 21.40 10.14
CA LEU A 330 7.07 20.22 9.43
C LEU A 330 7.12 19.01 10.37
N VAL A 331 6.61 17.88 9.94
CA VAL A 331 6.67 16.62 10.69
C VAL A 331 8.04 15.97 10.50
N CYS A 332 8.65 15.55 11.61
CA CYS A 332 9.92 14.83 11.64
C CYS A 332 9.73 13.38 12.14
N SER A 333 10.57 12.47 11.67
CA SER A 333 10.50 11.04 12.06
C SER A 333 10.55 10.83 13.58
N GLN A 334 11.28 11.67 14.31
CA GLN A 334 11.34 11.60 15.78
C GLN A 334 9.98 11.74 16.49
N GLN A 335 9.01 12.43 15.87
CA GLN A 335 7.67 12.62 16.42
C GLN A 335 6.82 11.35 16.34
N LEU A 336 7.12 10.46 15.39
CA LEU A 336 6.32 9.26 15.11
C LEU A 336 6.44 8.21 16.24
N GLY A 337 7.59 8.15 16.91
CA GLY A 337 7.84 7.17 17.98
C GLY A 337 8.28 5.81 17.42
N GLU A 338 7.73 4.75 17.99
CA GLU A 338 8.09 3.37 17.63
C GLU A 338 6.85 2.47 17.49
N ALA A 339 6.98 1.44 16.68
CA ALA A 339 6.07 0.31 16.64
C ALA A 339 6.35 -0.55 17.89
N VAL A 340 5.40 -0.60 18.82
CA VAL A 340 5.62 -1.14 20.17
C VAL A 340 5.91 -2.65 20.20
N ILE A 341 5.30 -3.43 19.31
CA ILE A 341 5.49 -4.88 19.27
C ILE A 341 6.90 -5.24 18.82
N PRO A 342 7.39 -4.84 17.63
CA PRO A 342 8.77 -5.13 17.22
C PRO A 342 9.79 -4.28 17.99
N ARG A 343 9.36 -3.26 18.73
CA ARG A 343 10.23 -2.23 19.33
C ARG A 343 11.18 -1.64 18.30
N GLN A 344 10.59 -1.15 17.23
CA GLN A 344 11.30 -0.57 16.10
C GLN A 344 10.82 0.87 15.86
N ARG A 345 11.74 1.80 15.66
CA ARG A 345 11.40 3.19 15.34
C ARG A 345 10.61 3.29 14.04
N ILE A 346 9.62 4.17 14.03
CA ILE A 346 8.90 4.56 12.81
C ILE A 346 9.70 5.69 12.18
N GLU A 347 10.48 5.40 11.15
CA GLU A 347 11.38 6.36 10.52
C GLU A 347 11.42 6.23 9.00
N LEU A 348 11.64 7.36 8.34
CA LEU A 348 11.76 7.38 6.89
C LEU A 348 12.99 6.58 6.43
N PRO A 349 12.87 5.82 5.33
CA PRO A 349 14.01 5.16 4.73
C PRO A 349 15.10 6.17 4.31
N ASP A 350 16.29 5.69 4.03
CA ASP A 350 17.44 6.49 3.58
C ASP A 350 17.92 7.57 4.56
N GLY A 351 17.64 7.41 5.86
CA GLY A 351 18.08 8.33 6.90
C GLY A 351 17.45 9.73 6.82
N LYS A 352 16.39 9.91 6.03
CA LYS A 352 15.62 11.15 5.99
C LYS A 352 14.98 11.41 7.34
N LYS A 353 15.03 12.66 7.79
CA LYS A 353 14.55 13.06 9.13
C LYS A 353 13.19 13.75 9.12
N ALA A 354 12.69 14.16 7.96
CA ALA A 354 11.47 14.95 7.86
C ALA A 354 10.69 14.69 6.57
N PHE A 355 9.37 14.90 6.63
CA PHE A 355 8.45 14.83 5.49
C PHE A 355 8.44 16.14 4.70
N ASP A 356 9.57 16.50 4.12
CA ASP A 356 9.86 17.81 3.54
C ASP A 356 9.37 18.03 2.11
N LYS A 357 8.67 17.04 1.52
CA LYS A 357 8.04 17.15 0.20
C LYS A 357 6.55 16.86 0.28
N ASP A 358 5.77 17.56 -0.55
CA ASP A 358 4.35 17.27 -0.75
C ASP A 358 4.13 16.17 -1.82
N TYR A 359 2.88 15.84 -2.11
CA TYR A 359 2.48 14.89 -3.15
C TYR A 359 3.14 15.18 -4.52
N LEU A 360 3.23 16.45 -4.89
CA LEU A 360 3.83 16.90 -6.15
C LEU A 360 5.36 17.03 -6.10
N GLY A 361 6.00 16.58 -5.02
CA GLY A 361 7.44 16.70 -4.83
C GLY A 361 7.93 18.11 -4.47
N ARG A 362 7.02 19.06 -4.23
CA ARG A 362 7.37 20.44 -3.85
C ARG A 362 7.82 20.49 -2.40
N LYS A 363 8.84 21.31 -2.14
CA LYS A 363 9.43 21.40 -0.80
C LYS A 363 8.48 22.07 0.21
N ARG A 364 8.24 21.43 1.34
CA ARG A 364 7.56 21.99 2.50
C ARG A 364 8.50 22.91 3.29
N LYS A 365 7.92 23.89 3.95
CA LYS A 365 8.65 24.82 4.84
C LYS A 365 8.80 24.20 6.23
N LYS A 366 9.69 24.77 7.05
CA LYS A 366 9.78 24.38 8.48
C LYS A 366 8.50 24.68 9.25
N ARG A 367 7.77 25.74 8.88
CA ARG A 367 6.47 26.16 9.45
C ARG A 367 5.60 26.74 8.34
N GLY A 368 4.30 26.78 8.57
CA GLY A 368 3.35 27.38 7.64
C GLY A 368 2.92 26.41 6.53
N ASN A 369 2.95 25.10 6.76
CA ASN A 369 2.46 24.10 5.83
C ASN A 369 0.96 23.83 6.07
N LEU A 370 0.21 23.62 5.00
CA LEU A 370 -1.17 23.15 5.12
C LEU A 370 -1.19 21.66 5.49
N PRO A 371 -2.22 21.19 6.23
CA PRO A 371 -2.48 19.78 6.37
C PRO A 371 -2.91 19.16 5.03
N GLY A 372 -2.67 17.85 4.88
CA GLY A 372 -2.98 17.13 3.64
C GLY A 372 -1.79 16.96 2.71
N ALA A 373 -2.03 16.27 1.61
CA ALA A 373 -1.00 15.80 0.69
C ALA A 373 -0.41 16.92 -0.20
N ILE A 374 -1.20 17.95 -0.50
CA ILE A 374 -0.81 19.01 -1.46
C ILE A 374 -0.75 20.36 -0.78
N GLU A 375 0.35 21.07 -0.98
CA GLU A 375 0.46 22.49 -0.63
C GLU A 375 -0.21 23.36 -1.70
N PHE A 376 -1.14 24.23 -1.29
CA PHE A 376 -1.81 25.17 -2.18
C PHE A 376 -1.80 26.60 -1.61
N LYS A 377 -2.15 27.57 -2.45
CA LYS A 377 -2.20 28.96 -2.04
C LYS A 377 -3.59 29.54 -2.27
N GLY A 378 -4.09 30.25 -1.27
CA GLY A 378 -5.35 31.00 -1.37
C GLY A 378 -6.59 30.20 -0.98
N ASP A 379 -7.71 30.89 -0.90
CA ASP A 379 -9.02 30.37 -0.48
C ASP A 379 -9.96 30.12 -1.69
N SER A 380 -9.40 30.14 -2.90
CA SER A 380 -10.13 29.93 -4.14
C SER A 380 -10.04 28.48 -4.59
N ARG A 381 -10.92 28.11 -5.53
CA ARG A 381 -10.88 26.81 -6.23
C ARG A 381 -9.44 26.49 -6.67
N VAL A 382 -8.97 25.32 -6.26
CA VAL A 382 -7.65 24.79 -6.61
C VAL A 382 -7.84 23.74 -7.69
N ARG A 383 -7.10 23.87 -8.78
CA ARG A 383 -7.01 22.83 -9.80
C ARG A 383 -5.54 22.51 -10.02
N VAL A 384 -5.18 21.27 -9.85
CA VAL A 384 -3.79 20.82 -9.93
C VAL A 384 -3.69 19.48 -10.65
N LYS A 385 -2.72 19.35 -11.54
CA LYS A 385 -2.40 18.08 -12.17
C LYS A 385 -1.79 17.15 -11.15
N VAL A 386 -2.38 15.98 -10.96
CA VAL A 386 -2.00 15.00 -9.96
C VAL A 386 -1.41 13.72 -10.55
N TYR A 387 -1.64 13.47 -11.83
CA TYR A 387 -1.01 12.35 -12.54
C TYR A 387 -0.90 12.64 -14.03
N ASP A 388 0.13 12.15 -14.69
CA ASP A 388 0.30 12.27 -16.12
C ASP A 388 -0.52 11.23 -16.91
N THR A 389 -0.86 11.48 -18.16
CA THR A 389 -1.36 10.41 -19.03
C THR A 389 -0.30 9.33 -19.17
N TRP A 390 -0.74 8.10 -19.09
CA TRP A 390 0.15 6.96 -19.39
C TRP A 390 0.32 6.87 -20.91
N ASN A 391 1.54 7.10 -21.40
CA ASN A 391 1.91 7.07 -22.82
C ASN A 391 2.67 5.81 -23.17
#